data_9f753ba9539ef5a401d3eca80fc7d0fc
#
_entry.id   9f753ba9539ef5a401d3eca80fc7d0fc
#
_cell.length_a   1.000
_cell.length_b   1.000
_cell.length_c   1.000
_cell.angle_alpha   90.00
_cell.angle_beta   90.00
_cell.angle_gamma   90.00
#
_symmetry.space_group_name_H-M   'P 1'
#
loop_
_entity.id
_entity.type
_entity.pdbx_description
1 polymer ?
#
loop_
_entity_poly.entity_id
_entity_poly.type
_entity_poly.pdbx_seq_one_letter_code
_entity_poly.pdbx_strand_id
1 'polypeptide(L)'
;SDSNVRVSRDYLKRLVAHLDPAVGLVTSLVTGTHAQGLGGKLERTFLNSFYARGMLIADAAGKQCATGKSMLFMKSVAERFGGIKVLGRYLAEDFMFGEAIQHLGLKVVIAKDPVRQIIGNHGVRQFWNRHVRWGRIRKTQAPLAFAIEPWLGCFASGLVGSAAFSSLTGLTFSAFMAIHLLIWATSDYLIARRLEKSSPYAFAPIWLIRELLALPLWLHTASGNQVAWRGNQFTLKAGGLLESRTNET
;
A
#
# COMPACT_ATOMS: atom_id res chain seq x y z
N SER A 1 -7.43 14.98 -1.55
CA SER A 1 -6.13 14.67 -2.19
C SER A 1 -4.99 15.29 -1.41
N ASP A 2 -3.88 14.58 -1.27
CA ASP A 2 -2.65 15.08 -0.66
C ASP A 2 -1.95 16.14 -1.52
N SER A 3 -1.15 17.00 -0.89
CA SER A 3 -0.44 18.10 -1.56
C SER A 3 0.76 17.65 -2.41
N ASN A 4 1.25 16.42 -2.24
CA ASN A 4 2.43 15.89 -2.94
C ASN A 4 2.09 14.99 -4.14
N VAL A 5 0.90 15.11 -4.70
CA VAL A 5 0.49 14.39 -5.90
C VAL A 5 0.39 15.30 -7.11
N ARG A 6 0.67 14.75 -8.28
CA ARG A 6 0.46 15.36 -9.60
C ARG A 6 -0.52 14.54 -10.40
N VAL A 7 -1.40 15.22 -11.12
CA VAL A 7 -2.42 14.64 -11.97
C VAL A 7 -2.43 15.32 -13.33
N SER A 8 -3.03 14.71 -14.35
CA SER A 8 -3.25 15.33 -15.65
C SER A 8 -4.36 16.38 -15.60
N ARG A 9 -4.42 17.28 -16.59
CA ARG A 9 -5.44 18.33 -16.68
C ARG A 9 -6.88 17.79 -16.65
N ASP A 10 -7.10 16.63 -17.30
CA ASP A 10 -8.43 16.02 -17.41
C ASP A 10 -8.74 15.00 -16.31
N TYR A 11 -7.86 14.92 -15.30
CA TYR A 11 -7.96 13.89 -14.26
C TYR A 11 -9.33 13.91 -13.54
N LEU A 12 -9.77 15.10 -13.08
CA LEU A 12 -11.05 15.24 -12.39
C LEU A 12 -12.22 14.83 -13.28
N LYS A 13 -12.21 15.23 -14.57
CA LYS A 13 -13.24 14.84 -15.53
C LYS A 13 -13.34 13.31 -15.68
N ARG A 14 -12.18 12.63 -15.72
CA ARG A 14 -12.14 11.17 -15.79
C ARG A 14 -12.62 10.49 -14.51
N LEU A 15 -12.29 11.04 -13.33
CA LEU A 15 -12.82 10.53 -12.07
C LEU A 15 -14.34 10.66 -12.00
N VAL A 16 -14.88 11.83 -12.37
CA VAL A 16 -16.32 12.09 -12.36
C VAL A 16 -17.08 11.14 -13.29
N ALA A 17 -16.46 10.72 -14.39
CA ALA A 17 -17.07 9.74 -15.31
C ALA A 17 -17.28 8.34 -14.70
N HIS A 18 -16.69 8.05 -13.54
CA HIS A 18 -16.92 6.81 -12.79
C HIS A 18 -18.02 6.93 -11.74
N LEU A 19 -18.59 8.13 -11.54
CA LEU A 19 -19.69 8.31 -10.60
C LEU A 19 -20.97 7.69 -11.16
N ASP A 20 -21.55 6.81 -10.35
CA ASP A 20 -22.79 6.09 -10.61
C ASP A 20 -23.55 5.99 -9.28
N PRO A 21 -24.88 5.86 -9.25
CA PRO A 21 -25.63 5.71 -7.99
C PRO A 21 -25.17 4.53 -7.10
N ALA A 22 -24.56 3.49 -7.68
CA ALA A 22 -23.97 2.40 -6.91
C ALA A 22 -22.54 2.65 -6.43
N VAL A 23 -21.90 3.76 -6.86
CA VAL A 23 -20.52 4.11 -6.52
C VAL A 23 -20.50 5.18 -5.42
N GLY A 24 -19.96 4.82 -4.26
CA GLY A 24 -19.80 5.73 -3.12
C GLY A 24 -18.47 6.47 -3.10
N LEU A 25 -17.43 5.89 -3.69
CA LEU A 25 -16.08 6.44 -3.72
C LEU A 25 -15.35 6.04 -5.01
N VAL A 26 -14.72 7.01 -5.64
CA VAL A 26 -13.74 6.78 -6.71
C VAL A 26 -12.36 7.11 -6.19
N THR A 27 -11.44 6.17 -6.27
CA THR A 27 -10.02 6.33 -5.88
C THR A 27 -9.11 6.01 -7.06
N SER A 28 -7.79 6.09 -6.88
CA SER A 28 -6.81 5.77 -7.93
C SER A 28 -5.60 5.08 -7.35
N LEU A 29 -4.91 4.28 -8.17
CA LEU A 29 -3.58 3.79 -7.82
C LEU A 29 -2.62 4.97 -7.62
N VAL A 30 -1.63 4.75 -6.75
CA VAL A 30 -0.56 5.72 -6.50
C VAL A 30 0.72 5.22 -7.16
N THR A 31 1.31 6.05 -8.02
CA THR A 31 2.64 5.78 -8.58
C THR A 31 3.67 6.71 -7.97
N GLY A 32 4.81 6.16 -7.56
CA GLY A 32 5.94 6.94 -7.07
C GLY A 32 6.76 7.52 -8.22
N THR A 33 7.04 8.83 -8.19
CA THR A 33 7.85 9.52 -9.20
C THR A 33 8.89 10.43 -8.54
N HIS A 34 9.89 10.93 -9.32
CA HIS A 34 10.92 11.87 -8.85
C HIS A 34 11.64 11.39 -7.58
N ALA A 35 11.96 10.10 -7.51
CA ALA A 35 12.63 9.50 -6.37
C ALA A 35 14.15 9.73 -6.44
N GLN A 36 14.71 10.30 -5.38
CA GLN A 36 16.15 10.50 -5.18
C GLN A 36 16.61 9.79 -3.91
N GLY A 37 17.91 9.47 -3.83
CA GLY A 37 18.44 8.68 -2.74
C GLY A 37 17.93 7.23 -2.71
N LEU A 38 18.57 6.39 -1.90
CA LEU A 38 18.18 4.96 -1.82
C LEU A 38 16.79 4.78 -1.23
N GLY A 39 16.46 5.48 -0.15
CA GLY A 39 15.13 5.39 0.46
C GLY A 39 14.00 5.84 -0.47
N GLY A 40 14.22 6.91 -1.26
CA GLY A 40 13.26 7.34 -2.27
C GLY A 40 13.08 6.31 -3.39
N LYS A 41 14.17 5.68 -3.85
CA LYS A 41 14.11 4.60 -4.85
C LYS A 41 13.38 3.36 -4.32
N LEU A 42 13.60 2.99 -3.06
CA LEU A 42 12.87 1.90 -2.39
C LEU A 42 11.37 2.21 -2.30
N GLU A 43 11.01 3.43 -1.91
CA GLU A 43 9.61 3.89 -1.85
C GLU A 43 8.94 3.84 -3.22
N ARG A 44 9.60 4.34 -4.27
CA ARG A 44 9.10 4.27 -5.64
C ARG A 44 8.86 2.82 -6.09
N THR A 45 9.84 1.96 -5.84
CA THR A 45 9.73 0.54 -6.20
C THR A 45 8.58 -0.14 -5.44
N PHE A 46 8.42 0.15 -4.15
CA PHE A 46 7.31 -0.35 -3.35
C PHE A 46 5.95 0.07 -3.95
N LEU A 47 5.76 1.37 -4.20
CA LEU A 47 4.49 1.89 -4.73
C LEU A 47 4.16 1.34 -6.11
N ASN A 48 5.17 1.23 -6.99
CA ASN A 48 4.98 0.86 -8.38
C ASN A 48 4.99 -0.66 -8.62
N SER A 49 5.21 -1.48 -7.59
CA SER A 49 5.15 -2.94 -7.69
C SER A 49 4.26 -3.54 -6.61
N PHE A 50 4.78 -3.81 -5.44
CA PHE A 50 4.09 -4.50 -4.35
C PHE A 50 2.75 -3.84 -3.96
N TYR A 51 2.74 -2.52 -3.73
CA TYR A 51 1.53 -1.80 -3.36
C TYR A 51 0.49 -1.81 -4.49
N ALA A 52 0.91 -1.49 -5.72
CA ALA A 52 0.01 -1.51 -6.87
C ALA A 52 -0.58 -2.92 -7.11
N ARG A 53 0.25 -3.97 -7.02
CA ARG A 53 -0.21 -5.36 -7.12
C ARG A 53 -1.20 -5.70 -6.00
N GLY A 54 -0.90 -5.32 -4.75
CA GLY A 54 -1.79 -5.54 -3.61
C GLY A 54 -3.16 -4.89 -3.79
N MET A 55 -3.19 -3.64 -4.25
CA MET A 55 -4.43 -2.92 -4.54
C MET A 55 -5.25 -3.59 -5.64
N LEU A 56 -4.60 -4.00 -6.74
CA LEU A 56 -5.28 -4.68 -7.85
C LEU A 56 -5.80 -6.08 -7.47
N ILE A 57 -5.05 -6.83 -6.66
CA ILE A 57 -5.50 -8.14 -6.15
C ILE A 57 -6.68 -7.95 -5.20
N ALA A 58 -6.63 -6.97 -4.30
CA ALA A 58 -7.72 -6.69 -3.38
C ALA A 58 -9.00 -6.29 -4.14
N ASP A 59 -8.88 -5.43 -5.14
CA ASP A 59 -10.00 -5.03 -6.00
C ASP A 59 -10.60 -6.23 -6.74
N ALA A 60 -9.77 -7.06 -7.37
CA ALA A 60 -10.20 -8.28 -8.06
C ALA A 60 -10.87 -9.30 -7.12
N ALA A 61 -10.47 -9.32 -5.83
CA ALA A 61 -11.09 -10.15 -4.78
C ALA A 61 -12.35 -9.51 -4.16
N GLY A 62 -12.83 -8.38 -4.69
CA GLY A 62 -13.99 -7.66 -4.17
C GLY A 62 -13.72 -6.91 -2.86
N LYS A 63 -12.45 -6.79 -2.44
CA LYS A 63 -12.05 -5.99 -1.28
C LYS A 63 -11.73 -4.57 -1.72
N GLN A 64 -12.57 -3.66 -1.29
CA GLN A 64 -12.52 -2.28 -1.73
C GLN A 64 -11.53 -1.48 -0.87
N CYS A 65 -10.40 -1.12 -1.45
CA CYS A 65 -9.38 -0.32 -0.79
C CYS A 65 -9.44 1.13 -1.28
N ALA A 66 -9.44 2.09 -0.36
CA ALA A 66 -9.29 3.50 -0.67
C ALA A 66 -7.86 3.97 -0.40
N THR A 67 -7.45 5.04 -1.05
CA THR A 67 -6.18 5.72 -0.79
C THR A 67 -6.39 7.23 -0.68
N GLY A 68 -5.91 7.83 0.41
CA GLY A 68 -6.03 9.25 0.70
C GLY A 68 -5.39 10.18 -0.33
N LYS A 69 -4.57 9.61 -1.22
CA LYS A 69 -3.95 10.37 -2.32
C LYS A 69 -4.96 10.88 -3.35
N SER A 70 -6.05 10.12 -3.56
CA SER A 70 -7.14 10.50 -4.45
C SER A 70 -8.44 9.87 -4.00
N MET A 71 -9.38 10.71 -3.61
CA MET A 71 -10.71 10.31 -3.17
C MET A 71 -11.73 11.29 -3.75
N LEU A 72 -12.64 10.79 -4.57
CA LEU A 72 -13.80 11.53 -5.10
C LEU A 72 -15.08 10.85 -4.63
N PHE A 73 -15.95 11.58 -3.99
CA PHE A 73 -17.23 11.10 -3.47
C PHE A 73 -18.25 12.25 -3.43
N MET A 74 -19.52 11.89 -3.40
CA MET A 74 -20.60 12.85 -3.20
C MET A 74 -20.69 13.22 -1.71
N LYS A 75 -20.86 14.50 -1.40
CA LYS A 75 -21.03 14.99 -0.02
C LYS A 75 -22.18 14.28 0.70
N SER A 76 -23.30 14.09 0.02
CA SER A 76 -24.46 13.36 0.53
C SER A 76 -24.15 11.91 0.93
N VAL A 77 -23.22 11.24 0.24
CA VAL A 77 -22.77 9.89 0.62
C VAL A 77 -21.97 9.93 1.93
N ALA A 78 -21.07 10.90 2.09
CA ALA A 78 -20.32 11.07 3.33
C ALA A 78 -21.24 11.39 4.53
N GLU A 79 -22.28 12.20 4.31
CA GLU A 79 -23.27 12.55 5.34
C GLU A 79 -24.03 11.33 5.88
N ARG A 80 -24.22 10.26 5.08
CA ARG A 80 -24.91 9.03 5.50
C ARG A 80 -24.21 8.28 6.62
N PHE A 81 -22.90 8.45 6.81
CA PHE A 81 -22.14 7.84 7.92
C PHE A 81 -21.64 8.86 8.95
N GLY A 82 -22.21 10.09 8.96
CA GLY A 82 -21.91 11.14 9.93
C GLY A 82 -20.84 12.13 9.46
N GLY A 83 -20.49 12.12 8.18
CA GLY A 83 -19.54 13.04 7.56
C GLY A 83 -18.07 12.68 7.79
N ILE A 84 -17.16 13.41 7.14
CA ILE A 84 -15.72 13.18 7.22
C ILE A 84 -15.18 13.37 8.65
N LYS A 85 -15.82 14.21 9.46
CA LYS A 85 -15.38 14.54 10.83
C LYS A 85 -15.26 13.29 11.71
N VAL A 86 -16.13 12.30 11.54
CA VAL A 86 -16.12 11.07 12.36
C VAL A 86 -14.88 10.22 12.12
N LEU A 87 -14.21 10.40 10.97
CA LEU A 87 -13.01 9.66 10.61
C LEU A 87 -11.73 10.29 11.18
N GLY A 88 -11.79 11.53 11.71
CA GLY A 88 -10.62 12.25 12.22
C GLY A 88 -9.94 11.61 13.44
N ARG A 89 -10.57 10.60 14.05
CA ARG A 89 -9.99 9.78 15.14
C ARG A 89 -9.13 8.61 14.66
N TYR A 90 -9.04 8.39 13.34
CA TYR A 90 -8.26 7.32 12.74
C TYR A 90 -7.06 7.89 11.99
N LEU A 91 -5.92 7.22 12.06
CA LEU A 91 -4.72 7.64 11.34
C LEU A 91 -4.76 7.27 9.85
N ALA A 92 -5.52 6.24 9.49
CA ALA A 92 -5.83 5.91 8.10
C ALA A 92 -7.33 6.14 7.87
N GLU A 93 -7.70 7.40 7.80
CA GLU A 93 -9.06 7.87 7.53
C GLU A 93 -9.56 7.42 6.16
N ASP A 94 -8.65 7.24 5.19
CA ASP A 94 -8.94 6.75 3.85
C ASP A 94 -9.41 5.29 3.85
N PHE A 95 -8.75 4.42 4.59
CA PHE A 95 -9.18 3.03 4.77
C PHE A 95 -10.56 2.99 5.43
N MET A 96 -10.76 3.74 6.51
CA MET A 96 -12.05 3.80 7.22
C MET A 96 -13.16 4.39 6.36
N PHE A 97 -12.82 5.31 5.44
CA PHE A 97 -13.77 5.81 4.46
C PHE A 97 -14.23 4.68 3.52
N GLY A 98 -13.29 3.88 3.00
CA GLY A 98 -13.60 2.72 2.17
C GLY A 98 -14.53 1.72 2.88
N GLU A 99 -14.24 1.41 4.15
CA GLU A 99 -15.09 0.55 4.98
C GLU A 99 -16.49 1.13 5.16
N ALA A 100 -16.61 2.44 5.42
CA ALA A 100 -17.91 3.11 5.56
C ALA A 100 -18.74 3.02 4.26
N ILE A 101 -18.10 3.17 3.10
CA ILE A 101 -18.75 3.01 1.79
C ILE A 101 -19.28 1.59 1.60
N GLN A 102 -18.49 0.56 1.98
CA GLN A 102 -18.94 -0.83 1.92
C GLN A 102 -20.13 -1.11 2.84
N HIS A 103 -20.11 -0.57 4.05
CA HIS A 103 -21.24 -0.70 5.00
C HIS A 103 -22.53 -0.04 4.50
N LEU A 104 -22.42 0.97 3.64
CA LEU A 104 -23.57 1.58 2.95
C LEU A 104 -24.07 0.75 1.75
N GLY A 105 -23.43 -0.39 1.45
CA GLY A 105 -23.75 -1.21 0.26
C GLY A 105 -23.30 -0.58 -1.06
N LEU A 106 -22.44 0.46 -1.01
CA LEU A 106 -21.92 1.14 -2.18
C LEU A 106 -20.54 0.60 -2.58
N LYS A 107 -20.14 0.84 -3.83
CA LYS A 107 -18.86 0.39 -4.39
C LYS A 107 -17.77 1.47 -4.23
N VAL A 108 -16.54 1.02 -4.01
CA VAL A 108 -15.32 1.81 -4.25
C VAL A 108 -14.78 1.41 -5.62
N VAL A 109 -14.50 2.37 -6.47
CA VAL A 109 -13.97 2.15 -7.83
C VAL A 109 -12.55 2.67 -7.92
N ILE A 110 -11.62 1.86 -8.42
CA ILE A 110 -10.26 2.29 -8.75
C ILE A 110 -10.24 2.81 -10.19
N ALA A 111 -10.03 4.11 -10.34
CA ALA A 111 -9.93 4.74 -11.65
C ALA A 111 -8.66 4.25 -12.39
N LYS A 112 -8.75 4.17 -13.73
CA LYS A 112 -7.64 3.70 -14.58
C LYS A 112 -6.40 4.60 -14.55
N ASP A 113 -6.57 5.88 -14.24
CA ASP A 113 -5.50 6.87 -14.22
C ASP A 113 -4.87 6.95 -12.83
N PRO A 114 -3.60 6.55 -12.66
CA PRO A 114 -2.94 6.65 -11.37
C PRO A 114 -2.57 8.10 -11.04
N VAL A 115 -2.55 8.43 -9.74
CA VAL A 115 -1.97 9.68 -9.27
C VAL A 115 -0.46 9.53 -9.09
N ARG A 116 0.30 10.55 -9.47
CA ARG A 116 1.76 10.55 -9.37
C ARG A 116 2.20 11.22 -8.08
N GLN A 117 2.67 10.43 -7.13
CA GLN A 117 3.25 10.95 -5.89
C GLN A 117 4.70 11.37 -6.14
N ILE A 118 5.01 12.64 -5.84
CA ILE A 118 6.39 13.12 -5.81
C ILE A 118 7.03 12.65 -4.52
N ILE A 119 8.09 11.83 -4.64
CA ILE A 119 8.77 11.25 -3.48
C ILE A 119 9.87 12.18 -2.99
N GLY A 120 10.71 12.71 -3.90
CA GLY A 120 11.85 13.53 -3.55
C GLY A 120 13.04 12.74 -3.01
N ASN A 121 13.88 13.40 -2.20
CA ASN A 121 15.08 12.81 -1.64
C ASN A 121 14.78 12.23 -0.24
N HIS A 122 14.64 10.90 -0.17
CA HIS A 122 14.40 10.18 1.08
C HIS A 122 15.56 9.25 1.41
N GLY A 123 16.01 9.32 2.68
CA GLY A 123 16.95 8.34 3.24
C GLY A 123 16.27 7.01 3.58
N VAL A 124 17.07 5.95 3.75
CA VAL A 124 16.58 4.61 4.12
C VAL A 124 15.81 4.64 5.46
N ARG A 125 16.26 5.44 6.43
CA ARG A 125 15.57 5.58 7.72
C ARG A 125 14.16 6.17 7.58
N GLN A 126 13.97 7.12 6.66
CA GLN A 126 12.66 7.71 6.39
C GLN A 126 11.73 6.69 5.73
N PHE A 127 12.24 5.93 4.75
CA PHE A 127 11.53 4.80 4.16
C PHE A 127 11.10 3.81 5.25
N TRP A 128 12.03 3.33 6.08
CA TRP A 128 11.77 2.37 7.13
C TRP A 128 10.68 2.84 8.11
N ASN A 129 10.84 4.04 8.68
CA ASN A 129 9.90 4.57 9.65
C ASN A 129 8.49 4.76 9.06
N ARG A 130 8.39 5.17 7.80
CA ARG A 130 7.12 5.31 7.09
C ARG A 130 6.42 3.95 6.95
N HIS A 131 7.15 2.93 6.53
CA HIS A 131 6.59 1.59 6.32
C HIS A 131 6.24 0.88 7.62
N VAL A 132 7.04 1.06 8.69
CA VAL A 132 6.68 0.60 10.04
C VAL A 132 5.37 1.24 10.50
N ARG A 133 5.20 2.54 10.29
CA ARG A 133 3.94 3.23 10.63
C ARG A 133 2.76 2.65 9.84
N TRP A 134 2.87 2.53 8.52
CA TRP A 134 1.81 1.98 7.68
C TRP A 134 1.47 0.53 8.04
N GLY A 135 2.49 -0.28 8.31
CA GLY A 135 2.29 -1.65 8.72
C GLY A 135 1.61 -1.77 10.10
N ARG A 136 1.97 -0.91 11.08
CA ARG A 136 1.29 -0.88 12.39
C ARG A 136 -0.16 -0.47 12.29
N ILE A 137 -0.49 0.49 11.42
CA ILE A 137 -1.88 0.86 11.11
C ILE A 137 -2.60 -0.35 10.51
N ARG A 138 -2.04 -0.98 9.48
CA ARG A 138 -2.63 -2.16 8.83
C ARG A 138 -2.81 -3.33 9.79
N LYS A 139 -1.84 -3.57 10.70
CA LYS A 139 -1.95 -4.59 11.74
C LYS A 139 -3.19 -4.39 12.63
N THR A 140 -3.55 -3.15 12.95
CA THR A 140 -4.67 -2.85 13.84
C THR A 140 -6.02 -2.75 13.12
N GLN A 141 -6.03 -2.32 11.85
CA GLN A 141 -7.25 -2.13 11.06
C GLN A 141 -7.62 -3.35 10.22
N ALA A 142 -6.62 -4.06 9.69
CA ALA A 142 -6.81 -5.22 8.83
C ALA A 142 -5.83 -6.36 9.23
N PRO A 143 -6.00 -6.97 10.43
CA PRO A 143 -5.04 -7.91 10.99
C PRO A 143 -4.80 -9.14 10.11
N LEU A 144 -5.83 -9.64 9.43
CA LEU A 144 -5.68 -10.75 8.50
C LEU A 144 -4.82 -10.37 7.28
N ALA A 145 -5.06 -9.20 6.69
CA ALA A 145 -4.24 -8.69 5.60
C ALA A 145 -2.77 -8.52 6.02
N PHE A 146 -2.53 -8.00 7.23
CA PHE A 146 -1.19 -7.90 7.79
C PHE A 146 -0.54 -9.28 8.00
N ALA A 147 -1.27 -10.28 8.50
CA ALA A 147 -0.74 -11.63 8.74
C ALA A 147 -0.32 -12.34 7.45
N ILE A 148 -1.05 -12.15 6.36
CA ILE A 148 -0.74 -12.76 5.06
C ILE A 148 0.29 -11.98 4.24
N GLU A 149 0.62 -10.75 4.63
CA GLU A 149 1.51 -9.84 3.87
C GLU A 149 2.90 -10.46 3.55
N PRO A 150 3.60 -11.19 4.46
CA PRO A 150 4.87 -11.82 4.14
C PRO A 150 4.77 -12.80 2.96
N TRP A 151 3.64 -13.50 2.83
CA TRP A 151 3.39 -14.49 1.78
C TRP A 151 3.10 -13.85 0.42
N LEU A 152 2.74 -12.56 0.41
CA LEU A 152 2.62 -11.75 -0.80
C LEU A 152 3.98 -11.20 -1.27
N GLY A 153 5.05 -11.38 -0.50
CA GLY A 153 6.43 -11.07 -0.86
C GLY A 153 7.14 -12.27 -1.48
N CYS A 154 8.22 -12.01 -2.20
CA CYS A 154 8.93 -13.03 -2.95
C CYS A 154 9.69 -14.01 -2.05
N PHE A 155 10.40 -13.53 -1.01
CA PHE A 155 11.31 -14.39 -0.25
C PHE A 155 10.61 -15.39 0.66
N ALA A 156 9.63 -14.98 1.45
CA ALA A 156 8.94 -15.89 2.38
C ALA A 156 8.21 -17.00 1.62
N SER A 157 7.46 -16.65 0.59
CA SER A 157 6.75 -17.60 -0.27
C SER A 157 7.72 -18.50 -1.06
N GLY A 158 8.82 -17.92 -1.54
CA GLY A 158 9.86 -18.65 -2.27
C GLY A 158 10.59 -19.67 -1.40
N LEU A 159 10.94 -19.33 -0.16
CA LEU A 159 11.61 -20.26 0.76
C LEU A 159 10.73 -21.46 1.08
N VAL A 160 9.47 -21.22 1.47
CA VAL A 160 8.53 -22.31 1.79
C VAL A 160 8.20 -23.13 0.54
N GLY A 161 7.94 -22.46 -0.60
CA GLY A 161 7.69 -23.12 -1.87
C GLY A 161 8.87 -23.99 -2.32
N SER A 162 10.11 -23.49 -2.19
CA SER A 162 11.32 -24.25 -2.53
C SER A 162 11.47 -25.50 -1.67
N ALA A 163 11.26 -25.39 -0.36
CA ALA A 163 11.33 -26.54 0.56
C ALA A 163 10.25 -27.59 0.24
N ALA A 164 9.01 -27.18 0.06
CA ALA A 164 7.90 -28.08 -0.26
C ALA A 164 8.08 -28.74 -1.64
N PHE A 165 8.44 -27.95 -2.65
CA PHE A 165 8.52 -28.44 -4.03
C PHE A 165 9.73 -29.39 -4.25
N SER A 166 10.86 -29.11 -3.60
CA SER A 166 12.02 -29.98 -3.69
C SER A 166 11.77 -31.38 -3.10
N SER A 167 10.97 -31.45 -2.03
CA SER A 167 10.60 -32.75 -1.42
C SER A 167 9.60 -33.55 -2.26
N LEU A 168 8.79 -32.88 -3.10
CA LEU A 168 7.72 -33.52 -3.88
C LEU A 168 8.13 -33.90 -5.31
N THR A 169 9.04 -33.15 -5.93
CA THR A 169 9.32 -33.27 -7.39
C THR A 169 10.76 -33.65 -7.72
N GLY A 170 11.66 -33.68 -6.73
CA GLY A 170 13.09 -33.86 -6.96
C GLY A 170 13.80 -32.64 -7.60
N LEU A 171 13.10 -31.56 -7.87
CA LEU A 171 13.71 -30.29 -8.29
C LEU A 171 14.56 -29.72 -7.14
N THR A 172 15.76 -29.25 -7.44
CA THR A 172 16.62 -28.69 -6.39
C THR A 172 16.01 -27.42 -5.82
N PHE A 173 16.19 -27.18 -4.52
CA PHE A 173 15.75 -25.96 -3.82
C PHE A 173 16.16 -24.68 -4.57
N SER A 174 17.43 -24.64 -5.02
CA SER A 174 17.99 -23.49 -5.75
C SER A 174 17.32 -23.26 -7.12
N ALA A 175 16.99 -24.32 -7.84
CA ALA A 175 16.33 -24.21 -9.13
C ALA A 175 14.92 -23.63 -8.98
N PHE A 176 14.14 -24.14 -8.03
CA PHE A 176 12.82 -23.57 -7.75
C PHE A 176 12.92 -22.10 -7.33
N MET A 177 13.84 -21.78 -6.38
CA MET A 177 14.02 -20.42 -5.92
C MET A 177 14.41 -19.46 -7.05
N ALA A 178 15.29 -19.87 -7.96
CA ALA A 178 15.69 -19.05 -9.11
C ALA A 178 14.51 -18.77 -10.05
N ILE A 179 13.70 -19.79 -10.37
CA ILE A 179 12.50 -19.65 -11.19
C ILE A 179 11.49 -18.74 -10.49
N HIS A 180 11.25 -18.94 -9.20
CA HIS A 180 10.33 -18.13 -8.40
C HIS A 180 10.75 -16.67 -8.36
N LEU A 181 12.02 -16.37 -8.09
CA LEU A 181 12.57 -15.01 -8.11
C LEU A 181 12.40 -14.36 -9.49
N LEU A 182 12.67 -15.09 -10.56
CA LEU A 182 12.53 -14.59 -11.93
C LEU A 182 11.07 -14.23 -12.26
N ILE A 183 10.12 -15.11 -11.92
CA ILE A 183 8.69 -14.88 -12.15
C ILE A 183 8.22 -13.64 -11.36
N TRP A 184 8.62 -13.56 -10.08
CA TRP A 184 8.22 -12.45 -9.21
C TRP A 184 8.81 -11.12 -9.65
N ALA A 185 10.12 -11.08 -9.93
CA ALA A 185 10.80 -9.90 -10.42
C ALA A 185 10.23 -9.41 -11.76
N THR A 186 9.95 -10.35 -12.68
CA THR A 186 9.35 -10.03 -13.98
C THR A 186 7.94 -9.47 -13.82
N SER A 187 7.11 -10.10 -12.99
CA SER A 187 5.74 -9.63 -12.69
C SER A 187 5.76 -8.21 -12.12
N ASP A 188 6.55 -7.97 -11.08
CA ASP A 188 6.67 -6.65 -10.45
C ASP A 188 7.26 -5.60 -11.42
N TYR A 189 8.24 -6.00 -12.24
CA TYR A 189 8.80 -5.12 -13.26
C TYR A 189 7.78 -4.72 -14.33
N LEU A 190 6.96 -5.66 -14.79
CA LEU A 190 5.92 -5.37 -15.78
C LEU A 190 4.89 -4.37 -15.25
N ILE A 191 4.48 -4.51 -14.00
CA ILE A 191 3.60 -3.54 -13.32
C ILE A 191 4.30 -2.16 -13.23
N ALA A 192 5.52 -2.13 -12.70
CA ALA A 192 6.28 -0.88 -12.55
C ALA A 192 6.52 -0.17 -13.89
N ARG A 193 6.82 -0.93 -14.96
CA ARG A 193 7.00 -0.40 -16.31
C ARG A 193 5.72 0.21 -16.90
N ARG A 194 4.55 -0.37 -16.57
CA ARG A 194 3.24 0.14 -16.99
C ARG A 194 2.89 1.45 -16.28
N LEU A 195 3.21 1.54 -15.00
CA LEU A 195 2.90 2.70 -14.16
C LEU A 195 3.90 3.86 -14.37
N GLU A 196 5.18 3.54 -14.50
CA GLU A 196 6.26 4.49 -14.78
C GLU A 196 7.31 3.81 -15.66
N LYS A 197 7.74 4.46 -16.73
CA LYS A 197 8.77 3.91 -17.63
C LYS A 197 10.09 3.71 -16.88
N SER A 198 10.26 2.55 -16.25
CA SER A 198 11.49 2.19 -15.52
C SER A 198 12.39 1.31 -16.40
N SER A 199 13.70 1.55 -16.33
CA SER A 199 14.70 0.63 -16.91
C SER A 199 14.81 -0.62 -16.02
N PRO A 200 14.93 -1.85 -16.59
CA PRO A 200 15.13 -3.07 -15.82
C PRO A 200 16.41 -3.02 -14.98
N TYR A 201 17.49 -2.43 -15.51
CA TYR A 201 18.76 -2.30 -14.81
C TYR A 201 18.69 -1.41 -13.57
N ALA A 202 17.83 -0.38 -13.60
CA ALA A 202 17.61 0.49 -12.45
C ALA A 202 16.59 -0.11 -11.45
N PHE A 203 15.66 -0.94 -11.93
CA PHE A 203 14.61 -1.55 -11.13
C PHE A 203 15.12 -2.76 -10.32
N ALA A 204 15.78 -3.71 -10.97
CA ALA A 204 16.12 -5.00 -10.38
C ALA A 204 16.93 -4.92 -9.06
N PRO A 205 18.02 -4.13 -8.94
CA PRO A 205 18.77 -4.06 -7.70
C PRO A 205 17.97 -3.43 -6.57
N ILE A 206 17.16 -2.41 -6.84
CA ILE A 206 16.33 -1.75 -5.82
C ILE A 206 15.18 -2.69 -5.40
N TRP A 207 14.58 -3.41 -6.34
CA TRP A 207 13.57 -4.41 -6.05
C TRP A 207 14.12 -5.51 -5.14
N LEU A 208 15.31 -6.04 -5.45
CA LEU A 208 15.96 -7.07 -4.62
C LEU A 208 16.19 -6.58 -3.19
N ILE A 209 16.74 -5.36 -3.03
CA ILE A 209 16.96 -4.77 -1.70
C ILE A 209 15.61 -4.62 -0.97
N ARG A 210 14.56 -4.15 -1.64
CA ARG A 210 13.24 -4.00 -1.05
C ARG A 210 12.66 -5.35 -0.58
N GLU A 211 12.80 -6.40 -1.40
CA GLU A 211 12.35 -7.75 -1.04
C GLU A 211 13.10 -8.30 0.18
N LEU A 212 14.42 -8.11 0.25
CA LEU A 212 15.23 -8.51 1.41
C LEU A 212 14.84 -7.75 2.69
N LEU A 213 14.42 -6.49 2.56
CA LEU A 213 13.97 -5.67 3.69
C LEU A 213 12.53 -5.98 4.12
N ALA A 214 11.73 -6.65 3.29
CA ALA A 214 10.30 -6.85 3.54
C ALA A 214 10.01 -7.63 4.83
N LEU A 215 10.68 -8.78 5.03
CA LEU A 215 10.48 -9.60 6.23
C LEU A 215 11.02 -8.94 7.50
N PRO A 216 12.25 -8.39 7.56
CA PRO A 216 12.72 -7.62 8.72
C PRO A 216 11.80 -6.44 9.07
N LEU A 217 11.29 -5.73 8.07
CA LEU A 217 10.36 -4.63 8.25
C LEU A 217 9.03 -5.11 8.85
N TRP A 218 8.49 -6.21 8.35
CA TRP A 218 7.27 -6.83 8.87
C TRP A 218 7.43 -7.29 10.32
N LEU A 219 8.55 -7.96 10.67
CA LEU A 219 8.85 -8.38 12.04
C LEU A 219 8.96 -7.17 12.98
N HIS A 220 9.65 -6.10 12.58
CA HIS A 220 9.70 -4.86 13.36
C HIS A 220 8.30 -4.23 13.51
N THR A 221 7.49 -4.28 12.49
CA THR A 221 6.10 -3.79 12.56
C THR A 221 5.27 -4.62 13.54
N ALA A 222 5.40 -5.94 13.50
CA ALA A 222 4.68 -6.86 14.36
C ALA A 222 4.98 -6.65 15.84
N SER A 223 6.22 -6.25 16.19
CA SER A 223 6.71 -6.12 17.57
C SER A 223 6.15 -4.91 18.33
N GLY A 224 5.40 -4.00 17.70
CA GLY A 224 4.89 -2.80 18.39
C GLY A 224 3.58 -2.27 17.82
N ASN A 225 2.99 -1.29 18.54
CA ASN A 225 1.76 -0.60 18.15
C ASN A 225 1.88 0.95 18.28
N GLN A 226 3.07 1.46 18.57
CA GLN A 226 3.31 2.89 18.70
C GLN A 226 3.68 3.49 17.34
N VAL A 227 3.15 4.65 17.01
CA VAL A 227 3.44 5.38 15.78
C VAL A 227 3.81 6.83 16.09
N ALA A 228 4.84 7.34 15.41
CA ALA A 228 5.19 8.74 15.42
C ALA A 228 4.56 9.42 14.19
N TRP A 229 3.82 10.50 14.41
CA TRP A 229 3.24 11.29 13.34
C TRP A 229 3.19 12.78 13.68
N ARG A 230 3.72 13.61 12.79
CA ARG A 230 3.81 15.08 12.97
C ARG A 230 4.39 15.50 14.34
N GLY A 231 5.44 14.80 14.79
CA GLY A 231 6.10 15.11 16.07
C GLY A 231 5.42 14.52 17.31
N ASN A 232 4.22 13.97 17.19
CA ASN A 232 3.49 13.34 18.29
C ASN A 232 3.65 11.84 18.28
N GLN A 233 3.58 11.23 19.48
CA GLN A 233 3.55 9.78 19.67
C GLN A 233 2.12 9.33 19.94
N PHE A 234 1.67 8.31 19.23
CA PHE A 234 0.35 7.73 19.39
C PHE A 234 0.47 6.24 19.63
N THR A 235 -0.44 5.69 20.43
CA THR A 235 -0.67 4.25 20.55
C THR A 235 -1.88 3.89 19.70
N LEU A 236 -1.74 2.89 18.82
CA LEU A 236 -2.85 2.37 18.02
C LEU A 236 -3.58 1.30 18.81
N LYS A 237 -4.88 1.51 19.04
CA LYS A 237 -5.81 0.51 19.59
C LYS A 237 -6.43 -0.36 18.49
N ALA A 238 -7.13 -1.40 18.88
CA ALA A 238 -7.89 -2.24 17.95
C ALA A 238 -8.81 -1.37 17.07
N GLY A 239 -8.90 -1.72 15.78
CA GLY A 239 -9.62 -0.92 14.78
C GLY A 239 -8.91 0.35 14.34
N GLY A 240 -7.66 0.61 14.79
CA GLY A 240 -6.86 1.77 14.34
C GLY A 240 -7.21 3.10 15.02
N LEU A 241 -7.93 3.07 16.13
CA LEU A 241 -8.22 4.27 16.91
C LEU A 241 -6.94 4.86 17.51
N LEU A 242 -6.83 6.20 17.42
CA LEU A 242 -5.73 6.96 18.00
C LEU A 242 -5.98 7.20 19.49
N GLU A 243 -5.01 6.85 20.31
CA GLU A 243 -4.91 7.29 21.69
C GLU A 243 -3.66 8.18 21.80
N SER A 244 -3.88 9.48 22.09
CA SER A 244 -2.76 10.38 22.37
C SER A 244 -2.12 9.94 23.69
N ARG A 245 -0.80 9.77 23.71
CA ARG A 245 -0.07 9.79 24.97
C ARG A 245 -0.07 11.22 25.47
N THR A 246 -0.94 11.55 26.39
CA THR A 246 -0.72 12.68 27.30
C THR A 246 0.59 12.37 28.00
N ASN A 247 1.64 13.16 27.72
CA ASN A 247 2.80 13.19 28.59
C ASN A 247 2.26 13.71 29.93
N GLU A 248 2.02 12.79 30.87
CA GLU A 248 1.97 13.15 32.28
C GLU A 248 3.39 13.61 32.63
N THR A 249 3.57 14.93 32.65
CA THR A 249 4.73 15.61 33.22
C THR A 249 4.60 15.62 34.71
#